data_67ecd32ad3272b3aa3afe041a9c9cfec
#
_entry.id   67ecd32ad3272b3aa3afe041a9c9cfec
#
_cell.length_a   1.000
_cell.length_b   1.000
_cell.length_c   1.000
_cell.angle_alpha   90.00
_cell.angle_beta   90.00
_cell.angle_gamma   90.00
#
_symmetry.space_group_name_H-M   'P 1'
#
loop_
_entity.id
_entity.type
_entity.pdbx_description
1 polymer ?
#
loop_
_entity_poly.entity_id
_entity_poly.type
_entity_poly.pdbx_seq_one_letter_code
_entity_poly.pdbx_strand_id
1 'polypeptide(L)'
;MKTFKEYFEQQETRSERIALLPGGFKPPTKGHFNALKYLLDDADKGIVFIGGKEREGITPEQSEAIWEVYSKYFGKPVSVFNVPNPVRAVYDFADNNIGK
;
A
#
# COMPACT_ATOMS: atom_id res chain seq x y z
N MET A 1 19.74 5.83 -1.80
CA MET A 1 18.30 5.62 -1.94
C MET A 1 17.55 6.82 -1.41
N LYS A 2 16.53 7.26 -2.14
CA LYS A 2 15.77 8.42 -1.71
C LYS A 2 14.81 8.05 -0.59
N THR A 3 14.62 8.97 0.34
CA THR A 3 13.57 8.83 1.33
C THR A 3 12.22 9.04 0.66
N PHE A 4 11.16 8.66 1.33
CA PHE A 4 9.82 8.91 0.84
C PHE A 4 9.60 10.39 0.59
N LYS A 5 10.07 11.22 1.51
CA LYS A 5 9.93 12.67 1.40
C LYS A 5 10.64 13.18 0.15
N GLU A 6 11.86 12.75 -0.08
CA GLU A 6 12.63 13.19 -1.24
C GLU A 6 11.95 12.77 -2.54
N TYR A 7 11.44 11.54 -2.58
CA TYR A 7 10.71 11.06 -3.75
C TYR A 7 9.50 11.95 -4.04
N PHE A 8 8.75 12.30 -3.00
CA PHE A 8 7.54 13.08 -3.13
C PHE A 8 7.84 14.51 -3.59
N GLU A 9 8.91 15.10 -3.06
CA GLU A 9 9.29 16.44 -3.47
C GLU A 9 9.68 16.51 -4.94
N GLN A 10 10.28 15.45 -5.47
CA GLN A 10 10.60 15.37 -6.88
C GLN A 10 9.36 15.24 -7.74
N GLN A 11 8.28 14.75 -7.20
CA GLN A 11 7.04 14.54 -7.94
C GLN A 11 6.05 15.69 -7.81
N GLU A 12 6.39 16.72 -7.05
CA GLU A 12 5.42 17.78 -6.77
C GLU A 12 4.96 18.53 -7.99
N THR A 13 5.75 18.54 -9.06
CA THR A 13 5.33 19.18 -10.32
C THR A 13 4.48 18.27 -11.18
N ARG A 14 4.27 17.03 -10.79
CA ARG A 14 3.62 16.01 -11.60
C ARG A 14 2.40 15.43 -10.93
N SER A 15 1.76 15.99 -10.04
CA SER A 15 0.47 15.57 -9.48
C SER A 15 0.30 14.03 -9.42
N GLU A 16 1.31 13.33 -8.95
CA GLU A 16 1.22 11.87 -8.86
C GLU A 16 0.19 11.46 -7.81
N ARG A 17 -0.72 10.55 -8.19
CA ARG A 17 -1.74 10.05 -7.30
C ARG A 17 -1.35 8.67 -6.79
N ILE A 18 -1.47 8.47 -5.50
CA ILE A 18 -1.07 7.22 -4.86
C ILE A 18 -2.26 6.64 -4.10
N ALA A 19 -2.62 5.41 -4.44
CA ALA A 19 -3.67 4.69 -3.72
C ALA A 19 -3.06 4.02 -2.49
N LEU A 20 -3.69 4.19 -1.33
CA LEU A 20 -3.22 3.61 -0.07
C LEU A 20 -4.25 2.61 0.43
N LEU A 21 -3.82 1.40 0.74
CA LEU A 21 -4.71 0.37 1.24
C LEU A 21 -4.12 -0.27 2.50
N PRO A 22 -4.60 0.10 3.69
CA PRO A 22 -4.17 -0.53 4.93
C PRO A 22 -5.06 -1.68 5.32
N GLY A 23 -4.52 -2.67 6.00
CA GLY A 23 -5.35 -3.75 6.54
C GLY A 23 -4.52 -4.91 7.08
N GLY A 24 -5.22 -5.85 7.69
CA GLY A 24 -4.59 -7.07 8.17
C GLY A 24 -4.40 -8.10 7.08
N PHE A 25 -5.40 -8.25 6.22
CA PHE A 25 -5.37 -9.16 5.08
C PHE A 25 -4.90 -10.57 5.44
N LYS A 26 -5.65 -11.23 6.29
CA LYS A 26 -5.25 -12.56 6.76
C LYS A 26 -6.32 -13.61 6.45
N PRO A 27 -6.39 -14.03 5.18
CA PRO A 27 -5.56 -13.62 4.03
C PRO A 27 -6.19 -12.49 3.21
N PRO A 28 -5.46 -11.91 2.28
CA PRO A 28 -6.07 -11.00 1.31
C PRO A 28 -7.08 -11.73 0.45
N THR A 29 -8.27 -11.19 0.34
CA THR A 29 -9.35 -11.82 -0.40
C THR A 29 -9.57 -11.16 -1.75
N LYS A 30 -10.45 -11.76 -2.56
CA LYS A 30 -10.84 -11.16 -3.83
C LYS A 30 -11.44 -9.76 -3.63
N GLY A 31 -12.15 -9.57 -2.51
CA GLY A 31 -12.69 -8.25 -2.18
C GLY A 31 -11.59 -7.22 -1.99
N HIS A 32 -10.50 -7.61 -1.32
CA HIS A 32 -9.35 -6.71 -1.16
C HIS A 32 -8.69 -6.42 -2.50
N PHE A 33 -8.54 -7.44 -3.33
CA PHE A 33 -8.00 -7.27 -4.68
C PHE A 33 -8.82 -6.26 -5.47
N ASN A 34 -10.13 -6.43 -5.45
CA ASN A 34 -11.03 -5.54 -6.19
C ASN A 34 -11.01 -4.12 -5.62
N ALA A 35 -10.87 -3.99 -4.29
CA ALA A 35 -10.78 -2.67 -3.67
C ALA A 35 -9.56 -1.92 -4.17
N LEU A 36 -8.40 -2.58 -4.20
CA LEU A 36 -7.19 -1.93 -4.70
C LEU A 36 -7.29 -1.63 -6.19
N LYS A 37 -7.87 -2.55 -6.96
CA LYS A 37 -8.07 -2.33 -8.38
C LYS A 37 -8.92 -1.08 -8.62
N TYR A 38 -9.98 -0.92 -7.84
CA TYR A 38 -10.85 0.25 -7.93
C TYR A 38 -10.08 1.53 -7.61
N LEU A 39 -9.29 1.50 -6.53
CA LEU A 39 -8.50 2.67 -6.13
C LEU A 39 -7.46 3.02 -7.18
N LEU A 40 -6.88 2.03 -7.84
CA LEU A 40 -5.84 2.25 -8.83
C LEU A 40 -6.39 2.85 -10.13
N ASP A 41 -7.68 2.77 -10.37
CA ASP A 41 -8.26 3.40 -11.57
C ASP A 41 -7.97 4.89 -11.63
N ASP A 42 -7.92 5.55 -10.48
CA ASP A 42 -7.65 6.98 -10.40
C ASP A 42 -6.26 7.30 -9.87
N ALA A 43 -5.40 6.31 -9.75
CA ALA A 43 -4.07 6.49 -9.18
C ALA A 43 -2.99 6.05 -10.15
N ASP A 44 -1.78 6.56 -9.94
CA ASP A 44 -0.63 6.19 -10.75
C ASP A 44 0.07 4.97 -10.18
N LYS A 45 -0.04 4.77 -8.88
CA LYS A 45 0.55 3.61 -8.20
C LYS A 45 -0.19 3.35 -6.90
N GLY A 46 0.10 2.22 -6.27
CA GLY A 46 -0.52 1.85 -5.01
C GLY A 46 0.48 1.41 -3.97
N ILE A 47 0.09 1.57 -2.71
CA ILE A 47 0.87 1.08 -1.58
C ILE A 47 -0.09 0.33 -0.67
N VAL A 48 0.28 -0.92 -0.34
CA VAL A 48 -0.48 -1.76 0.59
C VAL A 48 0.30 -1.85 1.89
N PHE A 49 -0.35 -1.51 3.00
CA PHE A 49 0.23 -1.64 4.34
C PHE A 49 -0.42 -2.81 5.05
N ILE A 50 0.36 -3.82 5.44
CA ILE A 50 -0.13 -5.04 6.06
C ILE A 50 0.12 -5.00 7.56
N GLY A 51 -0.88 -5.35 8.35
CA GLY A 51 -0.75 -5.40 9.80
C GLY A 51 0.11 -6.54 10.31
N GLY A 52 0.72 -6.34 11.48
CA GLY A 52 1.83 -7.13 11.95
C GLY A 52 1.58 -8.36 12.80
N LYS A 53 0.35 -8.83 12.99
CA LYS A 53 0.11 -10.02 13.81
C LYS A 53 -0.50 -11.15 13.02
N GLU A 54 -0.12 -12.38 13.40
CA GLU A 54 -0.76 -13.56 12.85
C GLU A 54 -2.24 -13.60 13.25
N ARG A 55 -3.10 -14.04 12.33
CA ARG A 55 -4.50 -14.23 12.62
C ARG A 55 -4.99 -15.45 11.85
N GLU A 56 -5.68 -16.35 12.55
CA GLU A 56 -6.22 -17.57 11.95
C GLU A 56 -5.19 -18.37 11.17
N GLY A 57 -3.96 -18.41 11.70
CA GLY A 57 -2.89 -19.16 11.08
C GLY A 57 -2.19 -18.46 9.90
N ILE A 58 -2.59 -17.26 9.58
CA ILE A 58 -1.98 -16.50 8.48
C ILE A 58 -1.03 -15.45 9.05
N THR A 59 0.22 -15.49 8.65
CA THR A 59 1.22 -14.52 9.09
C THR A 59 1.24 -13.31 8.18
N PRO A 60 1.79 -12.18 8.65
CA PRO A 60 1.94 -11.01 7.78
C PRO A 60 2.78 -11.32 6.54
N GLU A 61 3.79 -12.17 6.68
CA GLU A 61 4.65 -12.55 5.55
C GLU A 61 3.87 -13.33 4.50
N GLN A 62 2.95 -14.18 4.93
CA GLN A 62 2.09 -14.91 3.99
C GLN A 62 1.15 -13.96 3.26
N SER A 63 0.59 -12.99 3.97
CA SER A 63 -0.26 -11.97 3.34
C SER A 63 0.54 -11.15 2.33
N GLU A 64 1.76 -10.79 2.68
CA GLU A 64 2.64 -10.04 1.78
C GLU A 64 2.90 -10.83 0.50
N ALA A 65 3.18 -12.12 0.63
CA ALA A 65 3.43 -12.97 -0.53
C ALA A 65 2.22 -13.01 -1.46
N ILE A 66 1.01 -13.10 -0.89
CA ILE A 66 -0.20 -13.10 -1.69
C ILE A 66 -0.38 -11.77 -2.41
N TRP A 67 -0.14 -10.65 -1.71
CA TRP A 67 -0.24 -9.33 -2.34
C TRP A 67 0.78 -9.16 -3.45
N GLU A 68 1.97 -9.72 -3.30
CA GLU A 68 2.97 -9.66 -4.36
C GLU A 68 2.51 -10.40 -5.62
N VAL A 69 1.81 -11.54 -5.45
CA VAL A 69 1.21 -12.22 -6.58
C VAL A 69 0.13 -11.36 -7.21
N TYR A 70 -0.76 -10.79 -6.37
CA TYR A 70 -1.82 -9.93 -6.88
C TYR A 70 -1.28 -8.73 -7.64
N SER A 71 -0.16 -8.17 -7.17
CA SER A 71 0.39 -6.95 -7.78
C SER A 71 0.77 -7.14 -9.25
N LYS A 72 0.99 -8.38 -9.65
CA LYS A 72 1.33 -8.67 -11.05
C LYS A 72 0.15 -8.50 -12.00
N TYR A 73 -1.05 -8.47 -11.47
CA TYR A 73 -2.26 -8.32 -12.26
C TYR A 73 -2.75 -6.89 -12.40
N PHE A 74 -2.14 -5.97 -11.67
CA PHE A 74 -2.47 -4.55 -11.82
C PHE A 74 -1.55 -3.96 -12.89
N GLY A 75 -2.04 -3.14 -13.73
CA GLY A 75 -1.20 -2.53 -14.76
C GLY A 75 -0.36 -1.36 -14.25
N LYS A 76 -0.23 -1.21 -12.94
CA LYS A 76 0.46 -0.09 -12.31
C LYS A 76 1.32 -0.58 -11.17
N PRO A 77 2.39 0.17 -10.79
CA PRO A 77 3.25 -0.25 -9.70
C PRO A 77 2.50 -0.36 -8.37
N VAL A 78 2.72 -1.43 -7.64
CA VAL A 78 2.15 -1.62 -6.31
C VAL A 78 3.27 -2.06 -5.39
N SER A 79 3.45 -1.31 -4.30
CA SER A 79 4.43 -1.64 -3.26
C SER A 79 3.70 -2.20 -2.05
N VAL A 80 4.29 -3.19 -1.39
CA VAL A 80 3.68 -3.84 -0.24
C VAL A 80 4.62 -3.72 0.95
N PHE A 81 4.12 -3.19 2.07
CA PHE A 81 4.91 -3.01 3.28
C PHE A 81 4.25 -3.69 4.45
N ASN A 82 5.05 -4.41 5.22
CA ASN A 82 4.60 -5.04 6.46
C ASN A 82 4.94 -4.08 7.60
N VAL A 83 3.92 -3.58 8.29
CA VAL A 83 4.09 -2.55 9.31
C VAL A 83 3.33 -2.94 10.58
N PRO A 84 3.76 -2.44 11.76
CA PRO A 84 3.08 -2.78 13.00
C PRO A 84 1.64 -2.29 13.06
N ASN A 85 1.37 -1.13 12.49
CA ASN A 85 0.03 -0.53 12.52
C ASN A 85 -0.27 0.10 11.17
N PRO A 86 -1.03 -0.61 10.31
CA PRO A 86 -1.30 -0.12 8.95
C PRO A 86 -2.03 1.21 8.89
N VAL A 87 -2.99 1.43 9.79
CA VAL A 87 -3.74 2.69 9.80
C VAL A 87 -2.82 3.84 10.17
N ARG A 88 -1.96 3.64 11.17
CA ARG A 88 -0.98 4.66 11.57
C ARG A 88 -0.02 4.94 10.43
N ALA A 89 0.39 3.91 9.70
CA ALA A 89 1.30 4.08 8.57
C ALA A 89 0.68 4.98 7.50
N VAL A 90 -0.63 4.85 7.26
CA VAL A 90 -1.33 5.71 6.30
C VAL A 90 -1.31 7.16 6.76
N TYR A 91 -1.59 7.40 8.05
CA TYR A 91 -1.56 8.77 8.59
C TYR A 91 -0.16 9.35 8.54
N ASP A 92 0.85 8.57 8.90
CA ASP A 92 2.23 9.04 8.86
C ASP A 92 2.65 9.38 7.42
N PHE A 93 2.24 8.56 6.47
CA PHE A 93 2.49 8.84 5.06
C PHE A 93 1.85 10.17 4.65
N ALA A 94 0.59 10.35 5.00
CA ALA A 94 -0.15 11.56 4.62
C ALA A 94 0.48 12.80 5.27
N ASP A 95 0.83 12.72 6.55
CA ASP A 95 1.45 13.84 7.25
C ASP A 95 2.76 14.25 6.60
N ASN A 96 3.57 13.28 6.20
CA ASN A 96 4.87 13.57 5.62
C ASN A 96 4.77 14.13 4.21
N ASN A 97 3.66 13.91 3.53
CA ASN A 97 3.55 14.26 2.12
C ASN A 97 2.52 15.35 1.83
N ILE A 98 1.55 15.54 2.71
CA ILE A 98 0.49 16.53 2.53
C ILE A 98 0.74 17.79 3.35
N GLY A 99 1.39 17.65 4.49
CA GLY A 99 1.64 18.76 5.39
C GLY A 99 2.74 19.71 4.96
N LYS A 100 3.11 19.70 3.71
CA LYS A 100 4.20 20.54 3.20
C LYS A 100 3.68 21.76 2.48
#